data_91270becb0eb3e8b0d2cce6ac5760cd4
#
_entry.id   91270becb0eb3e8b0d2cce6ac5760cd4
#
_cell.length_a   1.000
_cell.length_b   1.000
_cell.length_c   1.000
_cell.angle_alpha   90.00
_cell.angle_beta   90.00
_cell.angle_gamma   90.00
#
_symmetry.space_group_name_H-M   'P 1'
#
loop_
_entity.id
_entity.type
_entity.pdbx_description
1 polymer ?
#
loop_
_entity_poly.entity_id
_entity_poly.type
_entity_poly.pdbx_seq_one_letter_code
_entity_poly.pdbx_strand_id
1 'polypeptide(L)' 'MKRDLLFDLIEALTILPGVGKKSAQRMALYLLDKNKDGAAYLGDTLKEALENVQRCKQCRILTSDEYC' A
#
# COMPACT_ATOMS: atom_id res chain seq x y z
N MET A 1 21.70 -4.43 -14.38
CA MET A 1 20.38 -4.36 -15.02
C MET A 1 19.49 -3.38 -14.27
N LYS A 2 18.85 -2.50 -15.01
CA LYS A 2 17.97 -1.51 -14.38
C LYS A 2 16.65 -2.15 -13.97
N ARG A 3 16.21 -1.82 -12.75
CA ARG A 3 14.89 -2.20 -12.32
C ARG A 3 13.85 -1.30 -12.98
N ASP A 4 12.75 -1.90 -13.38
CA ASP A 4 11.60 -1.13 -13.84
C ASP A 4 10.70 -0.89 -12.63
N LEU A 5 10.91 0.27 -12.00
CA LEU A 5 10.16 0.59 -10.78
C LEU A 5 8.67 0.77 -11.02
N LEU A 6 8.30 1.22 -12.20
CA LEU A 6 6.88 1.31 -12.53
C LEU A 6 6.25 -0.08 -12.59
N PHE A 7 6.92 -1.01 -13.24
CA PHE A 7 6.44 -2.39 -13.31
C PHE A 7 6.36 -3.00 -11.91
N ASP A 8 7.39 -2.77 -11.09
CA ASP A 8 7.43 -3.28 -9.73
C ASP A 8 6.26 -2.72 -8.91
N LEU A 9 5.94 -1.44 -9.08
CA LEU A 9 4.84 -0.83 -8.36
C LEU A 9 3.50 -1.44 -8.78
N ILE A 10 3.31 -1.64 -10.08
CA ILE A 10 2.09 -2.26 -10.59
C ILE A 10 1.93 -3.66 -9.99
N GLU A 11 3.00 -4.45 -10.01
CA GLU A 11 2.98 -5.78 -9.42
C GLU A 11 2.67 -5.74 -7.94
N ALA A 12 3.27 -4.79 -7.22
CA ALA A 12 3.06 -4.66 -5.79
C ALA A 12 1.59 -4.35 -5.46
N LEU A 13 0.94 -3.53 -6.28
CA LEU A 13 -0.46 -3.18 -6.05
C LEU A 13 -1.40 -4.36 -6.28
N THR A 14 -0.99 -5.33 -7.08
CA THR A 14 -1.85 -6.50 -7.34
C THR A 14 -1.98 -7.42 -6.13
N ILE A 15 -1.20 -7.22 -5.08
CA ILE A 15 -1.37 -7.99 -3.86
C ILE A 15 -2.67 -7.64 -3.12
N LEU A 16 -3.24 -6.49 -3.45
CA LEU A 16 -4.47 -6.05 -2.80
C LEU A 16 -5.66 -6.84 -3.34
N PRO A 17 -6.60 -7.23 -2.45
CA PRO A 17 -7.76 -7.99 -2.92
C PRO A 17 -8.61 -7.16 -3.87
N GLY A 18 -9.00 -7.78 -4.96
CA GLY A 18 -9.81 -7.12 -5.98
C GLY A 18 -9.03 -6.24 -6.95
N VAL A 19 -7.71 -6.14 -6.81
CA VAL A 19 -6.90 -5.31 -7.68
C VAL A 19 -6.18 -6.19 -8.72
N GLY A 20 -6.65 -6.13 -9.97
CA GLY A 20 -5.97 -6.79 -11.08
C GLY A 20 -4.93 -5.89 -11.69
N LYS A 21 -4.24 -6.40 -12.72
CA LYS A 21 -3.17 -5.64 -13.37
C LYS A 21 -3.63 -4.32 -13.97
N LYS A 22 -4.81 -4.30 -14.57
CA LYS A 22 -5.33 -3.06 -15.16
C LYS A 22 -5.60 -2.00 -14.10
N SER A 23 -6.23 -2.41 -13.00
CA SER A 23 -6.49 -1.49 -11.90
C SER A 23 -5.19 -1.01 -11.27
N ALA A 24 -4.24 -1.94 -11.07
CA ALA A 24 -2.95 -1.60 -10.51
C ALA A 24 -2.20 -0.62 -11.40
N GLN A 25 -2.26 -0.81 -12.71
CA GLN A 25 -1.61 0.11 -13.65
C GLN A 25 -2.20 1.52 -13.55
N ARG A 26 -3.51 1.61 -13.48
CA ARG A 26 -4.19 2.91 -13.35
C ARG A 26 -3.84 3.59 -12.04
N MET A 27 -3.79 2.83 -10.95
CA MET A 27 -3.41 3.34 -9.64
C MET A 27 -1.97 3.84 -9.63
N ALA A 28 -1.06 3.05 -10.20
CA ALA A 28 0.35 3.42 -10.24
C ALA A 28 0.55 4.71 -11.03
N LEU A 29 -0.09 4.82 -12.18
CA LEU A 29 0.03 6.01 -13.00
C LEU A 29 -0.56 7.24 -12.32
N TYR A 30 -1.69 7.05 -11.65
CA TYR A 30 -2.30 8.14 -10.88
C TYR A 30 -1.37 8.62 -9.79
N LEU A 31 -0.80 7.70 -9.03
CA LEU A 31 0.07 8.07 -7.90
C LEU A 31 1.33 8.76 -8.37
N LEU A 32 1.92 8.29 -9.46
CA LEU A 32 3.19 8.83 -9.93
C LEU A 32 3.04 10.11 -10.73
N ASP A 33 1.88 10.33 -11.34
CA ASP A 33 1.67 11.48 -12.22
C ASP A 33 0.80 12.57 -11.58
N LYS A 34 -0.31 12.16 -10.97
CA LYS A 34 -1.31 13.10 -10.49
C LYS A 34 -1.21 13.43 -9.02
N ASN A 35 -0.63 12.56 -8.23
CA ASN A 35 -0.67 12.73 -6.78
C ASN A 35 0.60 12.21 -6.13
N LYS A 36 1.72 12.84 -6.47
CA LYS A 36 3.02 12.41 -5.94
C LYS A 36 3.10 12.57 -4.43
N ASP A 37 2.53 13.66 -3.91
CA ASP A 37 2.52 13.90 -2.47
C ASP A 37 1.70 12.84 -1.74
N GLY A 38 0.54 12.50 -2.29
CA GLY A 38 -0.28 11.45 -1.74
C GLY A 38 0.39 10.09 -1.81
N ALA A 39 1.13 9.85 -2.89
CA ALA A 39 1.88 8.60 -3.03
C ALA A 39 2.95 8.47 -1.96
N ALA A 40 3.70 9.54 -1.71
CA ALA A 40 4.72 9.54 -0.67
C ALA A 40 4.09 9.33 0.70
N TYR A 41 3.01 10.02 0.97
CA TYR A 41 2.28 9.88 2.23
C TYR A 41 1.78 8.45 2.41
N LEU A 42 1.21 7.87 1.36
CA LEU A 42 0.71 6.50 1.41
C LEU A 42 1.82 5.51 1.73
N GLY A 43 2.95 5.65 1.05
CA GLY A 43 4.09 4.76 1.28
C GLY A 43 4.62 4.87 2.70
N ASP A 44 4.80 6.09 3.19
CA ASP A 44 5.32 6.31 4.53
C ASP A 44 4.31 5.84 5.59
N THR A 45 3.04 6.13 5.39
CA THR A 45 2.00 5.74 6.34
C THR A 45 1.87 4.22 6.39
N LEU A 46 1.92 3.58 5.24
CA LEU A 46 1.83 2.12 5.19
C LEU A 46 2.98 1.47 5.93
N LYS A 47 4.19 1.98 5.73
CA LYS A 47 5.38 1.47 6.41
C LYS A 47 5.26 1.65 7.91
N GLU A 48 4.84 2.83 8.34
CA GLU A 48 4.66 3.12 9.76
C GLU A 48 3.58 2.25 10.38
N ALA A 49 2.49 2.03 9.66
CA ALA A 49 1.41 1.17 10.14
C ALA A 49 1.89 -0.27 10.34
N LEU A 50 2.71 -0.77 9.42
CA LEU A 50 3.26 -2.12 9.54
C LEU A 50 4.11 -2.29 10.78
N GLU A 51 4.77 -1.23 11.21
CA GLU A 51 5.63 -1.27 12.38
C GLU A 51 4.85 -1.10 13.68
N ASN A 52 3.71 -0.40 13.66
CA ASN A 52 3.05 0.05 14.87
C ASN A 52 1.64 -0.50 15.10
N VAL A 53 0.98 -0.99 14.05
CA VAL A 53 -0.37 -1.52 14.18
C VAL A 53 -0.31 -3.02 14.41
N GLN A 54 -1.05 -3.48 15.42
CA GLN A 54 -1.11 -4.88 15.76
C GLN A 54 -2.52 -5.40 15.62
N ARG A 55 -2.63 -6.71 15.40
CA ARG A 55 -3.92 -7.36 15.35
C ARG A 55 -4.51 -7.41 16.76
N CYS A 56 -5.76 -7.01 16.91
CA CYS A 56 -6.44 -7.05 18.20
C CYS A 56 -6.54 -8.51 18.69
N LYS A 57 -6.19 -8.73 19.95
CA LYS A 57 -6.19 -10.08 20.52
C LYS A 57 -7.58 -10.65 20.73
N GLN A 58 -8.58 -9.80 20.90
CA GLN A 58 -9.95 -10.25 21.14
C GLN A 58 -10.77 -10.42 19.88
N CYS A 59 -10.75 -9.42 19.01
CA CYS A 59 -11.60 -9.44 17.81
C CYS A 59 -10.82 -9.58 16.53
N ARG A 60 -9.49 -9.59 16.60
CA ARG A 60 -8.59 -9.75 15.46
C ARG A 60 -8.70 -8.62 14.43
N ILE A 61 -9.19 -7.48 14.88
CA ILE A 61 -9.19 -6.28 14.05
C ILE A 61 -7.85 -5.59 14.24
N LEU A 62 -7.28 -5.08 13.16
CA LEU A 62 -6.01 -4.35 13.23
C LEU A 62 -6.24 -3.02 13.92
N THR A 63 -5.37 -2.70 14.86
CA THR A 63 -5.47 -1.48 15.63
C THR A 63 -4.09 -1.05 16.08
N SER A 64 -3.92 0.22 16.36
CA SER A 64 -2.67 0.74 16.90
C SER A 64 -2.56 0.46 18.40
N ASP A 65 -3.65 0.08 19.04
CA ASP A 65 -3.66 -0.32 20.45
C ASP A 65 -3.66 -1.85 20.55
N GLU A 66 -3.36 -2.37 21.73
CA GLU A 66 -3.35 -3.81 21.95
C GLU A 66 -4.75 -4.42 21.82
N TYR A 67 -5.77 -3.67 22.20
CA TYR A 67 -7.16 -4.09 22.09
C TYR A 67 -7.96 -3.05 21.31
N CYS A 68 -8.93 -3.51 20.57
CA CYS A 68 -9.81 -2.62 19.84
C CYS A 68 -10.80 -1.90 20.77
#